data_5e47c8685af8d57ba51d86d189156bf2
#
_entry.id   5e47c8685af8d57ba51d86d189156bf2
#
_cell.length_a   1.000
_cell.length_b   1.000
_cell.length_c   1.000
_cell.angle_alpha   90.00
_cell.angle_beta   90.00
_cell.angle_gamma   90.00
#
_symmetry.space_group_name_H-M   'P 1'
#
loop_
_entity.id
_entity.type
_entity.pdbx_description
1 polymer ?
#
loop_
_entity_poly.entity_id
_entity_poly.type
_entity_poly.pdbx_seq_one_letter_code
_entity_poly.pdbx_strand_id
1 'polypeptide(L)'
;MNNREEWLLMRKTYLGGSDMAAICGVPSFKKTALDVYFSKVNPEITELTKDDHNYEAAYWGAKLEENIAERYAEEHNVKVTTEPNLIRHPKYPFIAGNIDRWVGNREYILECKTAHFMKSKEWGEEGTDQIPESYLIQSAYYSSIGEVPKTVVAVLIGGQDFRIYTYQRNKEFEDKLIKIACNFWHNHVEK
;
A
#
# COMPACT_ATOMS: atom_id res chain seq x y z
N MET A 1 17.85 -19.76 0.30
CA MET A 1 16.99 -18.90 -0.53
C MET A 1 17.43 -17.46 -0.36
N ASN A 2 17.33 -16.62 -1.38
CA ASN A 2 17.63 -15.21 -1.29
C ASN A 2 16.47 -14.52 -0.51
N ASN A 3 16.74 -13.53 0.30
CA ASN A 3 15.75 -12.75 1.09
C ASN A 3 14.55 -12.27 0.21
N ARG A 4 14.83 -11.99 -1.07
CA ARG A 4 13.81 -11.60 -2.06
C ARG A 4 12.87 -12.75 -2.45
N GLU A 5 13.38 -13.94 -2.65
CA GLU A 5 12.58 -15.13 -2.99
C GLU A 5 11.63 -15.51 -1.84
N GLU A 6 12.11 -15.44 -0.61
CA GLU A 6 11.30 -15.69 0.58
C GLU A 6 10.17 -14.67 0.70
N TRP A 7 10.46 -13.40 0.42
CA TRP A 7 9.45 -12.34 0.39
C TRP A 7 8.39 -12.58 -0.69
N LEU A 8 8.77 -12.99 -1.90
CA LEU A 8 7.84 -13.30 -2.99
C LEU A 8 6.96 -14.51 -2.65
N LEU A 9 7.52 -15.55 -2.05
CA LEU A 9 6.77 -16.70 -1.57
C LEU A 9 5.77 -16.30 -0.48
N MET A 10 6.19 -15.45 0.46
CA MET A 10 5.32 -14.94 1.50
C MET A 10 4.15 -14.14 0.91
N ARG A 11 4.38 -13.33 -0.13
CA ARG A 11 3.32 -12.56 -0.80
C ARG A 11 2.19 -13.42 -1.38
N LYS A 12 2.41 -14.69 -1.65
CA LYS A 12 1.37 -15.64 -2.11
C LYS A 12 0.39 -16.00 -1.00
N THR A 13 0.80 -15.87 0.26
CA THR A 13 0.01 -16.29 1.43
C THR A 13 -0.95 -15.24 1.93
N TYR A 14 -1.01 -14.05 1.30
CA TYR A 14 -1.87 -12.97 1.77
C TYR A 14 -2.26 -11.99 0.64
N LEU A 15 -3.32 -11.24 0.90
CA LEU A 15 -3.71 -10.05 0.12
C LEU A 15 -3.09 -8.81 0.77
N GLY A 16 -2.32 -8.05 0.00
CA GLY A 16 -1.71 -6.80 0.43
C GLY A 16 -2.54 -5.57 0.04
N GLY A 17 -2.22 -4.40 0.60
CA GLY A 17 -2.93 -3.16 0.28
C GLY A 17 -2.94 -2.83 -1.21
N SER A 18 -1.84 -3.07 -1.92
CA SER A 18 -1.76 -2.88 -3.38
C SER A 18 -2.60 -3.87 -4.20
N ASP A 19 -3.00 -5.02 -3.62
CA ASP A 19 -3.87 -5.99 -4.29
C ASP A 19 -5.33 -5.55 -4.22
N MET A 20 -5.71 -4.83 -3.15
CA MET A 20 -7.09 -4.46 -2.89
C MET A 20 -7.70 -3.53 -3.94
N ALA A 21 -6.95 -2.56 -4.44
CA ALA A 21 -7.44 -1.69 -5.51
C ALA A 21 -7.84 -2.50 -6.76
N ALA A 22 -6.98 -3.43 -7.17
CA ALA A 22 -7.25 -4.31 -8.31
C ALA A 22 -8.46 -5.23 -8.07
N ILE A 23 -8.59 -5.79 -6.86
CA ILE A 23 -9.75 -6.63 -6.47
C ILE A 23 -11.05 -5.83 -6.45
N CYS A 24 -10.99 -4.55 -6.08
CA CYS A 24 -12.12 -3.63 -6.13
C CYS A 24 -12.44 -3.10 -7.54
N GLY A 25 -11.68 -3.51 -8.56
CA GLY A 25 -11.87 -3.04 -9.94
C GLY A 25 -11.32 -1.65 -10.22
N VAL A 26 -10.53 -1.10 -9.30
CA VAL A 26 -9.87 0.20 -9.48
C VAL A 26 -8.53 -0.01 -10.20
N PRO A 27 -8.27 0.68 -11.33
CA PRO A 27 -7.01 0.56 -12.02
C PRO A 27 -5.83 0.94 -11.13
N SER A 28 -4.90 0.02 -10.93
CA SER A 28 -3.67 0.24 -10.16
C SER A 28 -2.51 -0.46 -10.85
N PHE A 29 -1.55 0.31 -11.37
CA PHE A 29 -0.37 -0.21 -12.07
C PHE A 29 -0.70 -1.26 -13.16
N LYS A 30 -1.82 -1.11 -13.87
CA LYS A 30 -2.36 -2.05 -14.88
C LYS A 30 -2.68 -3.45 -14.31
N LYS A 31 -2.77 -3.61 -13.00
CA LYS A 31 -3.09 -4.86 -12.33
C LYS A 31 -4.61 -5.04 -12.22
N THR A 32 -5.10 -6.20 -12.55
CA THR A 32 -6.50 -6.59 -12.44
C THR A 32 -6.70 -7.61 -11.31
N ALA A 33 -7.96 -7.87 -10.94
CA ALA A 33 -8.29 -8.93 -9.97
C ALA A 33 -7.78 -10.31 -10.44
N LEU A 34 -7.78 -10.57 -11.76
CA LEU A 34 -7.26 -11.81 -12.34
C LEU A 34 -5.74 -11.93 -12.16
N ASP A 35 -5.01 -10.82 -12.32
CA ASP A 35 -3.56 -10.80 -12.07
C ASP A 35 -3.25 -11.05 -10.60
N VAL A 36 -4.08 -10.52 -9.70
CA VAL A 36 -3.97 -10.82 -8.26
C VAL A 36 -4.19 -12.32 -8.03
N TYR A 37 -5.25 -12.90 -8.58
CA TYR A 37 -5.53 -14.33 -8.48
C TYR A 37 -4.33 -15.17 -8.91
N PHE A 38 -3.84 -14.98 -10.15
CA PHE A 38 -2.69 -15.71 -10.65
C PHE A 38 -1.44 -15.52 -9.78
N SER A 39 -1.21 -14.34 -9.24
CA SER A 39 -0.07 -14.10 -8.35
C SER A 39 -0.14 -14.91 -7.05
N LYS A 40 -1.32 -15.36 -6.63
CA LYS A 40 -1.50 -16.20 -5.42
C LYS A 40 -1.43 -17.70 -5.72
N VAL A 41 -2.03 -18.15 -6.83
CA VAL A 41 -2.15 -19.58 -7.14
C VAL A 41 -1.05 -20.12 -8.05
N ASN A 42 -0.36 -19.28 -8.82
CA ASN A 42 0.71 -19.73 -9.70
C ASN A 42 1.93 -20.16 -8.85
N PRO A 43 2.47 -21.38 -9.06
CA PRO A 43 3.69 -21.84 -8.38
C PRO A 43 4.94 -21.03 -8.79
N GLU A 44 4.96 -20.47 -10.00
CA GLU A 44 6.10 -19.68 -10.47
C GLU A 44 6.22 -18.34 -9.74
N ILE A 45 7.45 -17.99 -9.38
CA ILE A 45 7.78 -16.71 -8.80
C ILE A 45 8.03 -15.74 -9.95
N THR A 46 7.16 -14.72 -10.08
CA THR A 46 7.32 -13.67 -11.10
C THR A 46 7.88 -12.41 -10.45
N GLU A 47 9.08 -12.03 -10.83
CA GLU A 47 9.67 -10.73 -10.46
C GLU A 47 9.47 -9.71 -11.59
N LEU A 48 9.38 -8.43 -11.23
CA LEU A 48 9.52 -7.36 -12.20
C LEU A 48 10.93 -7.38 -12.76
N THR A 49 11.03 -7.48 -14.05
CA THR A 49 12.31 -7.38 -14.79
C THR A 49 12.52 -5.95 -15.25
N LYS A 50 13.74 -5.63 -15.71
CA LYS A 50 14.04 -4.28 -16.26
C LYS A 50 13.20 -3.93 -17.48
N ASP A 51 12.64 -4.92 -18.14
CA ASP A 51 11.76 -4.76 -19.31
C ASP A 51 10.32 -4.45 -18.91
N ASP A 52 9.97 -4.62 -17.62
CA ASP A 52 8.65 -4.28 -17.12
C ASP A 52 8.45 -2.77 -17.05
N HIS A 53 7.35 -2.31 -17.60
CA HIS A 53 7.00 -0.88 -17.70
C HIS A 53 6.99 -0.13 -16.34
N ASN A 54 6.80 -0.84 -15.24
CA ASN A 54 6.75 -0.28 -13.90
C ASN A 54 8.06 -0.47 -13.09
N TYR A 55 9.09 -1.07 -13.70
CA TYR A 55 10.34 -1.38 -12.98
C TYR A 55 11.00 -0.13 -12.37
N GLU A 56 11.22 0.90 -13.17
CA GLU A 56 11.85 2.13 -12.71
C GLU A 56 11.00 2.84 -11.64
N ALA A 57 9.67 2.88 -11.81
CA ALA A 57 8.80 3.47 -10.81
C ALA A 57 8.87 2.74 -9.45
N ALA A 58 8.91 1.41 -9.47
CA ALA A 58 9.05 0.59 -8.27
C ALA A 58 10.45 0.75 -7.64
N TYR A 59 11.50 0.78 -8.46
CA TYR A 59 12.88 0.97 -8.00
C TYR A 59 13.06 2.32 -7.30
N TRP A 60 12.66 3.41 -7.97
CA TRP A 60 12.79 4.75 -7.40
C TRP A 60 11.84 4.99 -6.23
N GLY A 61 10.65 4.40 -6.25
CA GLY A 61 9.74 4.41 -5.11
C GLY A 61 10.39 3.85 -3.86
N ALA A 62 10.99 2.67 -3.96
CA ALA A 62 11.70 2.05 -2.84
C ALA A 62 12.95 2.83 -2.38
N LYS A 63 13.66 3.49 -3.31
CA LYS A 63 14.85 4.30 -2.99
C LYS A 63 14.52 5.62 -2.30
N LEU A 64 13.40 6.23 -2.64
CA LEU A 64 13.00 7.53 -2.12
C LEU A 64 12.11 7.44 -0.88
N GLU A 65 11.63 6.26 -0.53
CA GLU A 65 10.75 6.02 0.63
C GLU A 65 11.32 6.59 1.92
N GLU A 66 12.59 6.31 2.23
CA GLU A 66 13.27 6.84 3.42
C GLU A 66 13.32 8.38 3.42
N ASN A 67 13.72 8.98 2.29
CA ASN A 67 13.82 10.44 2.17
C ASN A 67 12.45 11.12 2.33
N ILE A 68 11.38 10.51 1.83
CA ILE A 68 10.01 10.99 1.99
C ILE A 68 9.59 10.93 3.47
N ALA A 69 9.92 9.82 4.14
CA ALA A 69 9.61 9.63 5.56
C ALA A 69 10.40 10.63 6.45
N GLU A 70 11.70 10.84 6.17
CA GLU A 70 12.53 11.82 6.85
C GLU A 70 11.98 13.23 6.66
N ARG A 71 11.63 13.61 5.41
CA ARG A 71 11.07 14.93 5.11
C ARG A 71 9.77 15.17 5.88
N TYR A 72 8.89 14.15 5.96
CA TYR A 72 7.68 14.23 6.76
C TYR A 72 7.97 14.42 8.25
N ALA A 73 8.92 13.63 8.78
CA ALA A 73 9.32 13.69 10.20
C ALA A 73 9.86 15.07 10.59
N GLU A 74 10.70 15.66 9.73
CA GLU A 74 11.26 17.01 9.92
C GLU A 74 10.17 18.08 9.92
N GLU A 75 9.29 18.06 8.91
CA GLU A 75 8.26 19.09 8.74
C GLU A 75 7.25 19.11 9.90
N HIS A 76 6.92 17.94 10.44
CA HIS A 76 5.93 17.79 11.50
C HIS A 76 6.56 17.66 12.89
N ASN A 77 7.89 17.65 12.98
CA ASN A 77 8.62 17.43 14.23
C ASN A 77 8.12 16.17 14.98
N VAL A 78 7.98 15.06 14.26
CA VAL A 78 7.51 13.79 14.79
C VAL A 78 8.54 12.68 14.57
N LYS A 79 8.50 11.66 15.44
CA LYS A 79 9.31 10.46 15.26
C LYS A 79 8.60 9.50 14.31
N VAL A 80 9.32 9.03 13.30
CA VAL A 80 8.90 7.92 12.43
C VAL A 80 9.76 6.69 12.66
N THR A 81 9.18 5.50 12.54
CA THR A 81 9.86 4.22 12.71
C THR A 81 9.42 3.23 11.66
N THR A 82 10.36 2.44 11.16
CA THR A 82 10.08 1.34 10.22
C THR A 82 9.35 0.19 10.89
N GLU A 83 8.51 -0.52 10.12
CA GLU A 83 7.94 -1.80 10.53
C GLU A 83 8.61 -2.93 9.72
N PRO A 84 9.51 -3.70 10.34
CA PRO A 84 10.21 -4.76 9.62
C PRO A 84 9.34 -6.00 9.37
N ASN A 85 8.21 -6.10 10.07
CA ASN A 85 7.37 -7.28 10.03
C ASN A 85 6.12 -7.05 9.18
N LEU A 86 5.65 -8.13 8.56
CA LEU A 86 4.34 -8.15 7.93
C LEU A 86 3.26 -8.06 9.02
N ILE A 87 2.44 -7.02 8.98
CA ILE A 87 1.30 -6.85 9.88
C ILE A 87 0.11 -7.62 9.30
N ARG A 88 -0.50 -8.48 10.13
CA ARG A 88 -1.66 -9.29 9.74
C ARG A 88 -2.90 -8.83 10.48
N HIS A 89 -4.03 -8.86 9.78
CA HIS A 89 -5.33 -8.62 10.38
C HIS A 89 -5.61 -9.68 11.48
N PRO A 90 -6.03 -9.28 12.70
CA PRO A 90 -6.13 -10.20 13.84
C PRO A 90 -7.09 -11.37 13.61
N LYS A 91 -8.15 -11.16 12.82
CA LYS A 91 -9.16 -12.19 12.54
C LYS A 91 -8.90 -12.96 11.23
N TYR A 92 -8.26 -12.34 10.24
CA TYR A 92 -8.10 -12.89 8.89
C TYR A 92 -6.61 -12.87 8.49
N PRO A 93 -5.82 -13.90 8.80
CA PRO A 93 -4.36 -13.89 8.61
C PRO A 93 -3.90 -13.73 7.15
N PHE A 94 -4.77 -14.05 6.18
CA PHE A 94 -4.52 -13.80 4.75
C PHE A 94 -4.72 -12.33 4.34
N ILE A 95 -5.22 -11.49 5.22
CA ILE A 95 -5.28 -10.03 5.07
C ILE A 95 -4.08 -9.46 5.80
N ALA A 96 -3.13 -8.87 5.06
CA ALA A 96 -1.89 -8.41 5.65
C ALA A 96 -1.29 -7.25 4.84
N GLY A 97 -0.32 -6.54 5.42
CA GLY A 97 0.36 -5.44 4.74
C GLY A 97 1.74 -5.15 5.31
N ASN A 98 2.61 -4.67 4.44
CA ASN A 98 3.85 -4.03 4.86
C ASN A 98 3.54 -2.54 5.00
N ILE A 99 3.68 -2.04 6.21
CA ILE A 99 3.48 -0.63 6.54
C ILE A 99 4.82 0.07 6.37
N ASP A 100 4.85 1.18 5.64
CA ASP A 100 6.11 1.88 5.39
C ASP A 100 6.69 2.43 6.69
N ARG A 101 5.89 3.20 7.45
CA ARG A 101 6.32 3.78 8.73
C ARG A 101 5.17 3.87 9.74
N TRP A 102 5.53 3.76 11.00
CA TRP A 102 4.74 4.21 12.13
C TRP A 102 5.14 5.61 12.56
N VAL A 103 4.17 6.42 12.94
CA VAL A 103 4.41 7.74 13.52
C VAL A 103 4.14 7.68 15.03
N GLY A 104 4.99 8.35 15.81
CA GLY A 104 4.92 8.33 17.26
C GLY A 104 5.14 6.93 17.82
N ASN A 105 4.34 6.56 18.82
CA ASN A 105 4.32 5.21 19.38
C ASN A 105 3.20 4.39 18.72
N ARG A 106 3.27 4.21 17.40
CA ARG A 106 2.23 3.57 16.57
C ARG A 106 0.87 4.29 16.63
N GLU A 107 0.90 5.61 16.69
CA GLU A 107 -0.31 6.43 16.77
C GLU A 107 -1.07 6.43 15.44
N TYR A 108 -0.34 6.42 14.33
CA TYR A 108 -0.88 6.31 12.98
C TYR A 108 0.18 5.84 11.98
N ILE A 109 -0.28 5.51 10.79
CA ILE A 109 0.56 5.03 9.69
C ILE A 109 0.96 6.22 8.80
N LEU A 110 2.22 6.21 8.36
CA LEU A 110 2.71 7.04 7.26
C LEU A 110 3.02 6.14 6.07
N GLU A 111 2.37 6.40 4.97
CA GLU A 111 2.56 5.77 3.66
C GLU A 111 3.32 6.71 2.75
N CYS A 112 4.45 6.28 2.21
CA CYS A 112 5.33 7.08 1.37
C CYS A 112 5.11 6.78 -0.12
N LYS A 113 4.90 7.79 -0.94
CA LYS A 113 4.63 7.62 -2.36
C LYS A 113 5.50 8.52 -3.23
N THR A 114 5.81 8.03 -4.41
CA THR A 114 6.32 8.84 -5.52
C THR A 114 5.28 8.87 -6.63
N ALA A 115 5.16 10.01 -7.31
CA ALA A 115 4.26 10.13 -8.45
C ALA A 115 4.94 10.91 -9.58
N HIS A 116 4.64 10.51 -10.82
CA HIS A 116 5.10 11.26 -11.98
C HIS A 116 4.38 12.62 -12.04
N PHE A 117 5.06 13.68 -12.49
CA PHE A 117 4.49 15.04 -12.48
C PHE A 117 3.17 15.15 -13.27
N MET A 118 2.99 14.39 -14.35
CA MET A 118 1.75 14.36 -15.11
C MET A 118 0.54 13.83 -14.34
N LYS A 119 0.80 13.13 -13.23
CA LYS A 119 -0.21 12.60 -12.30
C LYS A 119 -0.58 13.59 -11.20
N SER A 120 0.03 14.78 -11.16
CA SER A 120 -0.23 15.78 -10.12
C SER A 120 -1.71 16.17 -9.98
N LYS A 121 -2.47 16.14 -11.09
CA LYS A 121 -3.91 16.45 -11.11
C LYS A 121 -4.80 15.38 -10.50
N GLU A 122 -4.28 14.16 -10.31
CA GLU A 122 -5.00 13.08 -9.62
C GLU A 122 -4.97 13.26 -8.09
N TRP A 123 -4.15 14.18 -7.60
CA TRP A 123 -4.00 14.56 -6.20
C TRP A 123 -4.72 15.89 -5.97
N GLY A 124 -5.75 15.88 -5.13
CA GLY A 124 -6.60 17.05 -4.88
C GLY A 124 -6.03 17.99 -3.84
N GLU A 125 -6.90 18.50 -2.99
CA GLU A 125 -6.54 19.47 -1.94
C GLU A 125 -5.68 18.82 -0.84
N GLU A 126 -4.54 19.41 -0.55
CA GLU A 126 -3.62 18.93 0.49
C GLU A 126 -4.27 18.94 1.88
N GLY A 127 -3.91 17.97 2.71
CA GLY A 127 -4.50 17.75 4.03
C GLY A 127 -5.80 16.96 4.03
N THR A 128 -6.44 16.79 2.86
CA THR A 128 -7.67 15.98 2.70
C THR A 128 -7.37 14.53 2.30
N ASP A 129 -8.39 13.74 2.02
CA ASP A 129 -8.29 12.39 1.47
C ASP A 129 -8.49 12.34 -0.06
N GLN A 130 -8.40 13.49 -0.74
CA GLN A 130 -8.50 13.60 -2.19
C GLN A 130 -7.22 13.10 -2.88
N ILE A 131 -7.00 11.80 -2.80
CA ILE A 131 -5.88 11.08 -3.38
C ILE A 131 -6.39 10.09 -4.44
N PRO A 132 -5.53 9.58 -5.33
CA PRO A 132 -5.94 8.52 -6.26
C PRO A 132 -6.62 7.36 -5.53
N GLU A 133 -7.74 6.90 -6.07
CA GLU A 133 -8.63 5.92 -5.42
C GLU A 133 -7.90 4.64 -4.98
N SER A 134 -6.90 4.22 -5.75
CA SER A 134 -6.06 3.07 -5.38
C SER A 134 -5.29 3.27 -4.08
N TYR A 135 -4.81 4.48 -3.82
CA TYR A 135 -4.13 4.81 -2.58
C TYR A 135 -5.10 5.05 -1.42
N LEU A 136 -6.30 5.56 -1.70
CA LEU A 136 -7.36 5.68 -0.71
C LEU A 136 -7.76 4.29 -0.18
N ILE A 137 -7.98 3.33 -1.08
CA ILE A 137 -8.27 1.93 -0.73
C ILE A 137 -7.12 1.32 0.08
N GLN A 138 -5.88 1.53 -0.32
CA GLN A 138 -4.70 1.05 0.40
C GLN A 138 -4.61 1.65 1.80
N SER A 139 -4.84 2.96 1.95
CA SER A 139 -4.81 3.67 3.23
C SER A 139 -5.90 3.15 4.20
N ALA A 140 -7.12 2.95 3.70
CA ALA A 140 -8.22 2.39 4.48
C ALA A 140 -7.91 0.95 4.92
N TYR A 141 -7.37 0.15 4.01
CA TYR A 141 -6.97 -1.23 4.29
C TYR A 141 -5.88 -1.30 5.37
N TYR A 142 -4.88 -0.43 5.31
CA TYR A 142 -3.81 -0.38 6.30
C TYR A 142 -4.29 0.17 7.65
N SER A 143 -5.16 1.19 7.67
CA SER A 143 -5.80 1.66 8.91
C SER A 143 -6.59 0.54 9.59
N SER A 144 -7.26 -0.32 8.82
CA SER A 144 -7.99 -1.48 9.35
C SER A 144 -7.07 -2.51 9.97
N ILE A 145 -5.95 -2.86 9.31
CA ILE A 145 -4.97 -3.86 9.79
C ILE A 145 -4.22 -3.33 11.01
N GLY A 146 -3.78 -2.07 10.97
CA GLY A 146 -3.04 -1.42 12.05
C GLY A 146 -3.90 -0.97 13.23
N GLU A 147 -5.23 -1.02 13.08
CA GLU A 147 -6.20 -0.53 14.07
C GLU A 147 -5.97 0.91 14.51
N VAL A 148 -5.51 1.76 13.58
CA VAL A 148 -5.15 3.16 13.84
C VAL A 148 -6.22 4.14 13.37
N PRO A 149 -6.29 5.35 13.96
CA PRO A 149 -7.33 6.35 13.64
C PRO A 149 -7.18 6.97 12.24
N LYS A 150 -5.98 6.92 11.67
CA LYS A 150 -5.71 7.51 10.35
C LYS A 150 -4.50 6.88 9.67
N THR A 151 -4.44 7.06 8.35
CA THR A 151 -3.22 6.88 7.55
C THR A 151 -2.89 8.21 6.87
N VAL A 152 -1.66 8.67 7.04
CA VAL A 152 -1.12 9.82 6.33
C VAL A 152 -0.39 9.32 5.09
N VAL A 153 -0.61 9.97 3.96
CA VAL A 153 0.09 9.69 2.71
C VAL A 153 0.98 10.88 2.38
N ALA A 154 2.28 10.69 2.44
CA ALA A 154 3.26 11.67 1.98
C ALA A 154 3.70 11.30 0.57
N VAL A 155 3.57 12.22 -0.39
CA VAL A 155 3.90 11.98 -1.78
C VAL A 155 4.89 13.00 -2.32
N LEU A 156 5.90 12.51 -3.03
CA LEU A 156 6.83 13.32 -3.81
C LEU A 156 6.47 13.24 -5.29
N ILE A 157 5.89 14.31 -5.84
CA ILE A 157 5.41 14.40 -7.21
C ILE A 157 6.50 15.04 -8.08
N GLY A 158 6.90 14.36 -9.16
CA GLY A 158 7.91 14.86 -10.09
C GLY A 158 9.29 15.12 -9.47
N GLY A 159 9.53 14.58 -8.27
CA GLY A 159 10.80 14.72 -7.54
C GLY A 159 11.00 16.06 -6.81
N GLN A 160 10.02 16.96 -6.82
CA GLN A 160 10.14 18.33 -6.25
C GLN A 160 8.92 18.82 -5.48
N ASP A 161 7.72 18.33 -5.81
CA ASP A 161 6.46 18.75 -5.21
C ASP A 161 6.08 17.74 -4.11
N PHE A 162 6.33 18.11 -2.86
CA PHE A 162 6.04 17.29 -1.69
C PHE A 162 4.69 17.70 -1.11
N ARG A 163 3.75 16.75 -1.03
CA ARG A 163 2.41 16.98 -0.51
C ARG A 163 2.01 15.92 0.49
N ILE A 164 1.08 16.29 1.37
CA ILE A 164 0.60 15.44 2.47
C ILE A 164 -0.92 15.35 2.43
N TYR A 165 -1.42 14.13 2.56
CA TYR A 165 -2.84 13.80 2.55
C TYR A 165 -3.17 12.94 3.77
N THR A 166 -4.45 12.96 4.20
CA THR A 166 -4.86 12.21 5.39
C THR A 166 -6.17 11.48 5.15
N TYR A 167 -6.10 10.17 5.17
CA TYR A 167 -7.27 9.32 5.31
C TYR A 167 -7.64 9.23 6.79
N GLN A 168 -8.82 9.68 7.16
CA GLN A 168 -9.41 9.45 8.48
C GLN A 168 -10.15 8.13 8.48
N ARG A 169 -10.01 7.33 9.52
CA ARG A 169 -10.60 6.00 9.62
C ARG A 169 -12.10 6.02 9.39
N ASN A 170 -12.56 5.27 8.42
CA ASN A 170 -13.97 5.03 8.14
C ASN A 170 -14.26 3.54 8.26
N LYS A 171 -14.79 3.14 9.41
CA LYS A 171 -15.01 1.72 9.71
C LYS A 171 -15.99 1.03 8.75
N GLU A 172 -17.01 1.73 8.28
CA GLU A 172 -17.97 1.16 7.32
C GLU A 172 -17.27 0.84 5.99
N PHE A 173 -16.41 1.75 5.52
CA PHE A 173 -15.62 1.53 4.30
C PHE A 173 -14.62 0.40 4.49
N GLU A 174 -13.88 0.38 5.59
CA GLU A 174 -12.93 -0.68 5.93
C GLU A 174 -13.60 -2.06 6.00
N ASP A 175 -14.75 -2.16 6.68
CA ASP A 175 -15.51 -3.42 6.78
C ASP A 175 -15.99 -3.93 5.41
N LYS A 176 -16.31 -3.03 4.46
CA LYS A 176 -16.62 -3.40 3.07
C LYS A 176 -15.38 -3.96 2.37
N LEU A 177 -14.22 -3.32 2.51
CA LEU A 177 -12.96 -3.80 1.93
C LEU A 177 -12.58 -5.19 2.48
N ILE A 178 -12.72 -5.40 3.79
CA ILE A 178 -12.45 -6.70 4.43
C ILE A 178 -13.41 -7.77 3.90
N LYS A 179 -14.71 -7.46 3.72
CA LYS A 179 -15.66 -8.42 3.11
C LYS A 179 -15.26 -8.79 1.68
N ILE A 180 -14.86 -7.80 0.87
CA ILE A 180 -14.38 -8.05 -0.51
C ILE A 180 -13.13 -8.93 -0.49
N ALA A 181 -12.16 -8.65 0.38
CA ALA A 181 -10.95 -9.45 0.55
C ALA A 181 -11.27 -10.90 0.96
N CYS A 182 -12.15 -11.09 1.96
CA CYS A 182 -12.60 -12.43 2.39
C CYS A 182 -13.29 -13.19 1.25
N ASN A 183 -14.21 -12.52 0.54
CA ASN A 183 -14.91 -13.14 -0.59
C ASN A 183 -13.94 -13.57 -1.70
N PHE A 184 -12.99 -12.68 -2.04
CA PHE A 184 -11.98 -13.00 -3.06
C PHE A 184 -11.10 -14.17 -2.64
N TRP A 185 -10.60 -14.17 -1.41
CA TRP A 185 -9.73 -15.22 -0.90
C TRP A 185 -10.43 -16.58 -0.87
N HIS A 186 -11.55 -16.69 -0.20
CA HIS A 186 -12.25 -17.97 0.00
C HIS A 186 -12.92 -18.52 -1.27
N ASN A 187 -13.37 -17.65 -2.18
CA ASN A 187 -14.08 -18.10 -3.39
C ASN A 187 -13.18 -18.29 -4.61
N HIS A 188 -11.96 -17.78 -4.58
CA HIS A 188 -11.05 -17.86 -5.72
C HIS A 188 -9.70 -18.46 -5.35
N VAL A 189 -9.02 -17.96 -4.31
CA VAL A 189 -7.64 -18.38 -4.00
C VAL A 189 -7.58 -19.75 -3.32
N GLU A 190 -8.49 -20.05 -2.41
CA GLU A 190 -8.57 -21.32 -1.69
C GLU A 190 -9.32 -22.44 -2.42
N LYS A 191 -9.96 -22.15 -3.54
CA LYS A 191 -10.63 -23.15 -4.40
C LYS A 191 -9.69 -23.60 -5.50
#